data_238225e5c7ab67328d84d7a5a2221f88
#
_entry.id   238225e5c7ab67328d84d7a5a2221f88
#
_cell.length_a   1.000
_cell.length_b   1.000
_cell.length_c   1.000
_cell.angle_alpha   90.00
_cell.angle_beta   90.00
_cell.angle_gamma   90.00
#
_symmetry.space_group_name_H-M   'P 1'
#
loop_
_entity.id
_entity.type
_entity.pdbx_description
1 polymer ?
#
loop_
_entity_poly.entity_id
_entity_poly.type
_entity_poly.pdbx_seq_one_letter_code
_entity_poly.pdbx_strand_id
1 'polypeptide(L)'
;MTTNTSEDGFPAVLRAFRRKYGVSQQRLAERLQIARNTVKAWEHGDPRRQPHVLTREGVLARLTAYERELQSSPVANSPDSQ
;
A
#
# COMPACT_ATOMS: atom_id res chain seq x y z
N MET A 1 16.16 -4.43 17.18
CA MET A 1 16.27 -3.70 16.72
C MET A 1 16.22 -3.71 15.33
N THR A 2 17.06 -3.69 14.81
CA THR A 2 17.08 -3.67 13.44
C THR A 2 16.37 -4.75 12.80
N THR A 3 16.27 -5.83 13.42
CA THR A 3 15.61 -6.93 12.82
C THR A 3 14.26 -6.57 12.41
N ASN A 4 13.68 -5.66 13.05
CA ASN A 4 12.34 -5.31 12.70
C ASN A 4 12.19 -4.90 11.29
N THR A 5 13.21 -4.30 10.78
CA THR A 5 13.13 -3.82 9.43
C THR A 5 12.87 -4.91 8.44
N SER A 6 13.56 -6.00 8.59
CA SER A 6 13.37 -7.05 7.63
C SER A 6 12.04 -7.74 7.86
N GLU A 7 11.58 -7.80 9.07
CA GLU A 7 10.31 -8.40 9.31
C GLU A 7 9.21 -7.56 8.75
N ASP A 8 9.41 -6.27 8.79
CA ASP A 8 8.40 -5.38 8.30
C ASP A 8 8.21 -5.54 6.82
N GLY A 9 9.28 -5.56 6.10
CA GLY A 9 9.19 -5.81 4.69
C GLY A 9 8.01 -5.21 3.97
N PHE A 10 7.65 -5.82 2.88
CA PHE A 10 6.60 -5.34 2.03
C PHE A 10 5.23 -5.32 2.71
N PRO A 11 4.84 -6.37 3.45
CA PRO A 11 3.53 -6.33 4.10
C PRO A 11 3.37 -5.14 5.03
N ALA A 12 4.42 -4.83 5.78
CA ALA A 12 4.33 -3.72 6.71
C ALA A 12 4.28 -2.39 5.99
N VAL A 13 4.93 -2.29 4.84
CA VAL A 13 4.88 -1.08 4.05
C VAL A 13 3.45 -0.77 3.65
N LEU A 14 2.71 -1.77 3.19
CA LEU A 14 1.34 -1.57 2.77
C LEU A 14 0.45 -1.18 3.95
N ARG A 15 0.61 -1.88 5.07
CA ARG A 15 -0.21 -1.57 6.23
C ARG A 15 0.08 -0.18 6.76
N ALA A 16 1.34 0.20 6.80
CA ALA A 16 1.73 1.51 7.29
C ALA A 16 1.19 2.62 6.40
N PHE A 17 1.24 2.40 5.10
CA PHE A 17 0.71 3.38 4.15
C PHE A 17 -0.79 3.57 4.39
N ARG A 18 -1.53 2.47 4.51
CA ARG A 18 -2.96 2.58 4.71
C ARG A 18 -3.29 3.29 6.01
N ARG A 19 -2.53 2.99 7.07
CA ARG A 19 -2.77 3.59 8.36
C ARG A 19 -2.46 5.09 8.30
N LYS A 20 -1.39 5.45 7.64
CA LYS A 20 -0.96 6.82 7.57
C LYS A 20 -1.98 7.70 6.86
N TYR A 21 -2.56 7.19 5.79
CA TYR A 21 -3.47 7.99 4.97
C TYR A 21 -4.93 7.61 5.11
N GLY A 22 -5.25 6.68 5.98
CA GLY A 22 -6.64 6.27 6.18
C GLY A 22 -7.25 5.62 4.97
N VAL A 23 -6.48 4.84 4.24
CA VAL A 23 -6.91 4.22 3.01
C VAL A 23 -7.33 2.78 3.26
N SER A 24 -8.46 2.37 2.70
CA SER A 24 -8.93 1.00 2.86
C SER A 24 -8.17 0.06 1.93
N GLN A 25 -8.27 -1.23 2.20
CA GLN A 25 -7.66 -2.22 1.31
C GLN A 25 -8.25 -2.12 -0.10
N GLN A 26 -9.55 -1.90 -0.17
CA GLN A 26 -10.22 -1.80 -1.46
C GLN A 26 -9.68 -0.60 -2.25
N ARG A 27 -9.57 0.55 -1.61
CA ARG A 27 -9.09 1.73 -2.27
C ARG A 27 -7.63 1.55 -2.72
N LEU A 28 -6.82 0.97 -1.84
CA LEU A 28 -5.42 0.74 -2.18
C LEU A 28 -5.32 -0.19 -3.39
N ALA A 29 -6.12 -1.25 -3.38
CA ALA A 29 -6.09 -2.21 -4.49
C ALA A 29 -6.45 -1.53 -5.81
N GLU A 30 -7.45 -0.66 -5.77
CA GLU A 30 -7.85 0.06 -6.97
C GLU A 30 -6.72 0.94 -7.49
N ARG A 31 -6.05 1.62 -6.58
CA ARG A 31 -4.96 2.50 -7.01
C ARG A 31 -3.74 1.73 -7.51
N LEU A 32 -3.52 0.54 -6.95
CA LEU A 32 -2.42 -0.30 -7.39
C LEU A 32 -2.81 -1.17 -8.58
N GLN A 33 -4.09 -1.16 -8.94
CA GLN A 33 -4.60 -1.93 -10.08
C GLN A 33 -4.43 -3.42 -9.86
N ILE A 34 -4.75 -3.87 -8.65
CA ILE A 34 -4.71 -5.27 -8.31
C ILE A 34 -5.98 -5.60 -7.54
N ALA A 35 -6.22 -6.87 -7.33
CA ALA A 35 -7.41 -7.31 -6.61
C ALA A 35 -7.28 -7.03 -5.13
N ARG A 36 -8.39 -6.73 -4.48
CA ARG A 36 -8.37 -6.50 -3.04
C ARG A 36 -7.83 -7.72 -2.29
N ASN A 37 -8.19 -8.90 -2.75
CA ASN A 37 -7.70 -10.11 -2.10
C ASN A 37 -6.19 -10.22 -2.18
N THR A 38 -5.61 -9.67 -3.24
CA THR A 38 -4.16 -9.67 -3.38
C THR A 38 -3.53 -8.76 -2.34
N VAL A 39 -4.11 -7.58 -2.13
CA VAL A 39 -3.62 -6.68 -1.10
C VAL A 39 -3.73 -7.35 0.26
N LYS A 40 -4.87 -7.98 0.52
CA LYS A 40 -5.09 -8.64 1.78
C LYS A 40 -4.05 -9.73 2.03
N ALA A 41 -3.79 -10.54 1.00
CA ALA A 41 -2.82 -11.62 1.13
C ALA A 41 -1.41 -11.07 1.37
N TRP A 42 -1.06 -10.00 0.68
CA TRP A 42 0.26 -9.40 0.87
C TRP A 42 0.42 -8.83 2.26
N GLU A 43 -0.61 -8.16 2.76
CA GLU A 43 -0.54 -7.57 4.10
C GLU A 43 -0.51 -8.64 5.18
N HIS A 44 -1.11 -9.78 4.89
CA HIS A 44 -1.11 -10.86 5.85
C HIS A 44 0.28 -11.46 6.00
N GLY A 45 1.12 -11.28 4.99
CA GLY A 45 2.49 -11.77 5.07
C GLY A 45 2.66 -13.21 4.67
N ASP A 46 1.69 -13.78 3.97
CA ASP A 46 1.79 -15.16 3.52
C ASP A 46 2.97 -15.27 2.56
N PRO A 47 4.01 -16.04 2.90
CA PRO A 47 5.19 -16.12 2.04
C PRO A 47 4.90 -16.68 0.67
N ARG A 48 3.85 -17.44 0.53
CA ARG A 48 3.52 -18.00 -0.78
C ARG A 48 2.83 -17.01 -1.67
N ARG A 49 2.33 -15.92 -1.10
CA ARG A 49 1.58 -14.96 -1.85
C ARG A 49 2.26 -13.63 -2.00
N GLN A 50 3.51 -13.55 -1.63
CA GLN A 50 4.23 -12.30 -1.77
C GLN A 50 4.58 -12.05 -3.23
N PRO A 51 4.66 -10.80 -3.65
CA PRO A 51 4.93 -10.50 -5.05
C PRO A 51 6.37 -10.78 -5.40
N HIS A 52 6.58 -11.13 -6.66
CA HIS A 52 7.91 -11.26 -7.20
C HIS A 52 8.60 -9.91 -7.11
N VAL A 53 9.91 -9.92 -7.09
CA VAL A 53 10.70 -8.70 -6.96
C VAL A 53 10.28 -7.63 -7.96
N LEU A 54 10.14 -7.99 -9.22
CA LEU A 54 9.78 -7.00 -10.24
C LEU A 54 8.38 -6.46 -10.01
N THR A 55 7.47 -7.33 -9.61
CA THR A 55 6.12 -6.90 -9.32
C THR A 55 6.11 -5.97 -8.13
N ARG A 56 6.90 -6.31 -7.11
CA ARG A 56 6.97 -5.50 -5.91
C ARG A 56 7.49 -4.11 -6.23
N GLU A 57 8.50 -4.02 -7.07
CA GLU A 57 9.05 -2.72 -7.44
C GLU A 57 8.02 -1.88 -8.18
N GLY A 58 7.26 -2.50 -9.05
CA GLY A 58 6.20 -1.79 -9.76
C GLY A 58 5.13 -1.29 -8.82
N VAL A 59 4.77 -2.13 -7.85
CA VAL A 59 3.77 -1.75 -6.87
C VAL A 59 4.29 -0.60 -6.01
N LEU A 60 5.54 -0.66 -5.60
CA LEU A 60 6.10 0.42 -4.79
C LEU A 60 6.14 1.73 -5.56
N ALA A 61 6.40 1.67 -6.86
CA ALA A 61 6.39 2.87 -7.67
C ALA A 61 4.98 3.47 -7.72
N ARG A 62 3.97 2.62 -7.88
CA ARG A 62 2.60 3.10 -7.88
C ARG A 62 2.21 3.66 -6.53
N LEU A 63 2.70 3.02 -5.47
CA LEU A 63 2.42 3.48 -4.12
C LEU A 63 3.01 4.87 -3.90
N THR A 64 4.22 5.09 -4.40
CA THR A 64 4.85 6.39 -4.29
C THR A 64 4.06 7.44 -5.06
N ALA A 65 3.58 7.10 -6.23
CA ALA A 65 2.78 8.03 -7.02
C ALA A 65 1.48 8.37 -6.30
N TYR A 66 0.86 7.36 -5.70
CA TYR A 66 -0.38 7.58 -4.96
C TYR A 66 -0.11 8.48 -3.76
N GLU A 67 1.01 8.24 -3.07
CA GLU A 67 1.36 9.06 -1.93
C GLU A 67 1.53 10.51 -2.34
N ARG A 68 2.14 10.76 -3.47
CA ARG A 68 2.28 12.12 -3.94
C ARG A 68 0.94 12.76 -4.19
N GLU A 69 0.01 12.01 -4.75
CA GLU A 69 -1.33 12.53 -4.98
C GLU A 69 -1.98 12.91 -3.67
N LEU A 70 -1.84 12.06 -2.67
CA LEU A 70 -2.46 12.31 -1.37
C LEU A 70 -1.83 13.51 -0.69
N GLN A 71 -0.55 13.70 -0.87
CA GLN A 71 0.14 14.82 -0.23
C GLN A 71 -0.11 16.13 -0.94
N SER A 72 -0.29 16.10 -2.24
CA SER A 72 -0.42 17.33 -2.99
C SER A 72 -1.86 17.76 -3.21
N SER A 73 -2.82 16.99 -2.75
CA SER A 73 -4.20 17.35 -2.93
C SER A 73 -4.95 17.32 -1.61
N PRO A 74 -4.61 18.18 -0.71
CA PRO A 74 -5.26 18.17 0.60
C PRO A 74 -6.75 18.43 0.52
N VAL A 75 -7.15 19.23 -0.42
CA VAL A 75 -8.55 19.55 -0.56
C VAL A 75 -9.33 18.33 -1.00
N ALA A 76 -8.73 17.57 -1.85
CA ALA A 76 -9.38 16.39 -2.34
C ALA A 76 -9.63 15.42 -1.21
N ASN A 77 -8.86 15.54 -0.18
CA ASN A 77 -9.03 14.66 0.93
C ASN A 77 -10.19 15.05 1.77
N SER A 78 -10.59 16.28 1.67
CA SER A 78 -11.64 16.63 2.53
C SER A 78 -12.82 15.94 1.97
N PRO A 79 -13.35 15.40 2.49
CA PRO A 79 -14.33 14.58 1.97
C PRO A 79 -15.64 15.10 1.74
N ASP A 80 -15.02 15.91 1.44
CA ASP A 80 -15.83 16.32 1.05
C ASP A 80 -16.18 16.12 0.19
N SER A 81 -15.54 16.05 0.19
CA SER A 81 -15.80 15.87 -0.57
C SER A 81 -16.37 15.00 -0.83
N GLN A 82 -16.46 14.81 -0.50
CA GLN A 82 -16.91 14.24 -0.63
C GLN A 82 -17.50 13.89 -0.65
#